data_e5692d1d66043335c117105fa7fd6859
#
_entry.id   e5692d1d66043335c117105fa7fd6859
#
_cell.length_a   1.000
_cell.length_b   1.000
_cell.length_c   1.000
_cell.angle_alpha   90.00
_cell.angle_beta   90.00
_cell.angle_gamma   90.00
#
_symmetry.space_group_name_H-M   'P 1'
#
loop_
_entity.id
_entity.type
_entity.pdbx_description
1 polymer ?
#
loop_
_entity_poly.entity_id
_entity_poly.type
_entity_poly.pdbx_seq_one_letter_code
_entity_poly.pdbx_strand_id
1 'polypeptide(L)'
;VGVMVQAEAILGGAVLYWFLKRVLIGPILNLLFRPWVDGEKNIPDKGPAIFASNHLSFSDSFFLPLVVPRRMTFVAKADYFTGTGIKGRLTAAFFRGVGQIPIDRAGGSASSGALQSGLNVLRRGELFGIYPEGTRSPDGRLYKGKTGVARLALEAKCPVIPVAMIDTDKAQPTGKKIPKIMRIGIRIGKPMDFSRYEGMQDDRFVLRSITDEVMYELMLLSGQEYVDVYASTVKDRIAAKAKEIGGAAVAVGSGAAQAIGNKVSRRSGEDAGAKDETSPEASEGGLAIDLETDADTVAGTVHDADGDAAHTPSQS
;
A
#
# COMPACT_ATOMS: atom_id res chain seq x y z
N VAL A 1 32.98 -13.75 -12.43
CA VAL A 1 32.30 -12.65 -13.19
C VAL A 1 30.94 -12.32 -12.54
N GLY A 2 30.09 -13.28 -12.20
CA GLY A 2 28.76 -13.02 -11.61
C GLY A 2 28.79 -12.29 -10.26
N VAL A 3 29.76 -12.59 -9.38
CA VAL A 3 29.87 -11.97 -8.05
C VAL A 3 30.31 -10.49 -8.14
N MET A 4 31.21 -10.15 -9.08
CA MET A 4 31.64 -8.76 -9.29
C MET A 4 30.56 -7.90 -9.86
N VAL A 5 29.76 -8.37 -10.82
CA VAL A 5 28.62 -7.63 -11.40
C VAL A 5 27.54 -7.39 -10.34
N GLN A 6 27.34 -8.34 -9.44
CA GLN A 6 26.38 -8.19 -8.34
C GLN A 6 26.87 -7.19 -7.28
N ALA A 7 28.16 -7.15 -6.98
CA ALA A 7 28.77 -6.21 -6.07
C ALA A 7 28.72 -4.76 -6.61
N GLU A 8 28.99 -4.55 -7.90
CA GLU A 8 28.88 -3.23 -8.54
C GLU A 8 27.44 -2.69 -8.58
N ALA A 9 26.46 -3.57 -8.84
CA ALA A 9 25.04 -3.20 -8.79
C ALA A 9 24.58 -2.81 -7.37
N ILE A 10 25.10 -3.48 -6.35
CA ILE A 10 24.82 -3.17 -4.93
C ILE A 10 25.46 -1.83 -4.52
N LEU A 11 26.71 -1.60 -4.90
CA LEU A 11 27.44 -0.35 -4.61
C LEU A 11 26.79 0.84 -5.33
N GLY A 12 26.46 0.71 -6.61
CA GLY A 12 25.76 1.74 -7.37
C GLY A 12 24.38 2.08 -6.78
N GLY A 13 23.64 1.07 -6.35
CA GLY A 13 22.34 1.26 -5.67
C GLY A 13 22.48 1.97 -4.32
N ALA A 14 23.54 1.66 -3.55
CA ALA A 14 23.78 2.33 -2.28
C ALA A 14 24.19 3.80 -2.46
N VAL A 15 25.05 4.11 -3.43
CA VAL A 15 25.44 5.49 -3.75
C VAL A 15 24.24 6.30 -4.19
N LEU A 16 23.41 5.77 -5.09
CA LEU A 16 22.19 6.42 -5.55
C LEU A 16 21.20 6.67 -4.40
N TYR A 17 21.02 5.69 -3.50
CA TYR A 17 20.17 5.84 -2.31
C TYR A 17 20.61 7.03 -1.44
N TRP A 18 21.89 7.12 -1.11
CA TRP A 18 22.39 8.20 -0.26
C TRP A 18 22.38 9.56 -0.97
N PHE A 19 22.64 9.58 -2.27
CA PHE A 19 22.52 10.79 -3.09
C PHE A 19 21.06 11.31 -3.11
N LEU A 20 20.11 10.46 -3.44
CA LEU A 20 18.70 10.83 -3.43
C LEU A 20 18.26 11.30 -2.04
N LYS A 21 18.63 10.57 -0.99
CA LYS A 21 18.22 10.88 0.37
C LYS A 21 18.84 12.17 0.92
N ARG A 22 20.14 12.41 0.69
CA ARG A 22 20.86 13.52 1.33
C ARG A 22 21.01 14.77 0.46
N VAL A 23 20.98 14.61 -0.85
CA VAL A 23 21.27 15.71 -1.78
C VAL A 23 20.04 16.16 -2.54
N LEU A 24 19.21 15.25 -3.03
CA LEU A 24 18.11 15.61 -3.92
C LEU A 24 16.76 15.62 -3.21
N ILE A 25 16.23 14.44 -2.83
CA ILE A 25 14.86 14.29 -2.34
C ILE A 25 14.76 14.75 -0.88
N GLY A 26 15.71 14.35 -0.05
CA GLY A 26 15.67 14.63 1.38
C GLY A 26 15.58 16.11 1.73
N PRO A 27 16.46 16.97 1.21
CA PRO A 27 16.37 18.42 1.46
C PRO A 27 15.05 19.02 1.00
N ILE A 28 14.52 18.58 -0.17
CA ILE A 28 13.25 19.08 -0.71
C ILE A 28 12.08 18.66 0.21
N LEU A 29 12.02 17.39 0.60
CA LEU A 29 10.96 16.90 1.50
C LEU A 29 11.03 17.57 2.87
N ASN A 30 12.23 17.75 3.43
CA ASN A 30 12.43 18.45 4.71
C ASN A 30 12.00 19.91 4.63
N LEU A 31 12.32 20.62 3.55
CA LEU A 31 11.94 22.02 3.37
C LEU A 31 10.42 22.18 3.23
N LEU A 32 9.78 21.32 2.40
CA LEU A 32 8.37 21.46 2.07
C LEU A 32 7.46 20.93 3.18
N PHE A 33 7.78 19.76 3.76
CA PHE A 33 6.89 19.06 4.69
C PHE A 33 7.30 19.21 6.16
N ARG A 34 8.56 19.63 6.44
CA ARG A 34 9.09 19.85 7.79
C ARG A 34 8.67 18.74 8.77
N PRO A 35 8.98 17.47 8.47
CA PRO A 35 8.53 16.36 9.28
C PRO A 35 9.03 16.52 10.72
N TRP A 36 8.17 16.28 11.69
CA TRP A 36 8.60 16.15 13.06
C TRP A 36 8.72 14.67 13.41
N VAL A 37 9.72 14.34 14.21
CA VAL A 37 10.01 12.97 14.61
C VAL A 37 10.04 12.91 16.13
N ASP A 38 9.41 11.88 16.68
CA ASP A 38 9.47 11.55 18.09
C ASP A 38 9.97 10.10 18.23
N GLY A 39 10.86 9.85 19.19
CA GLY A 39 11.38 8.51 19.44
C GLY A 39 12.59 8.12 18.58
N GLU A 40 13.33 9.03 17.95
CA GLU A 40 14.53 8.74 17.15
C GLU A 40 15.55 7.85 17.87
N LYS A 41 15.67 7.99 19.20
CA LYS A 41 16.55 7.18 20.06
C LYS A 41 16.22 5.68 20.06
N ASN A 42 15.04 5.31 19.59
CA ASN A 42 14.60 3.92 19.48
C ASN A 42 15.10 3.24 18.20
N ILE A 43 15.73 3.98 17.29
CA ILE A 43 16.34 3.44 16.07
C ILE A 43 17.66 2.77 16.43
N PRO A 44 17.84 1.46 16.16
CA PRO A 44 19.09 0.78 16.49
C PRO A 44 20.24 1.25 15.59
N ASP A 45 21.39 1.56 16.19
CA ASP A 45 22.60 1.97 15.46
C ASP A 45 23.16 0.84 14.58
N LYS A 46 22.99 -0.41 15.01
CA LYS A 46 23.54 -1.62 14.34
C LYS A 46 22.55 -2.76 14.38
N GLY A 47 22.81 -3.76 13.56
CA GLY A 47 22.00 -4.99 13.49
C GLY A 47 20.70 -4.83 12.70
N PRO A 48 20.02 -5.95 12.42
CA PRO A 48 18.75 -5.95 11.72
C PRO A 48 17.61 -5.46 12.62
N ALA A 49 16.61 -4.83 12.04
CA ALA A 49 15.35 -4.52 12.71
C ALA A 49 14.22 -4.38 11.68
N ILE A 50 13.01 -4.72 12.12
CA ILE A 50 11.79 -4.57 11.34
C ILE A 50 11.09 -3.30 11.80
N PHE A 51 10.81 -2.39 10.89
CA PHE A 51 10.01 -1.21 11.14
C PHE A 51 8.57 -1.49 10.68
N ALA A 52 7.68 -1.76 11.63
CA ALA A 52 6.27 -2.00 11.38
C ALA A 52 5.51 -0.67 11.44
N SER A 53 4.91 -0.25 10.35
CA SER A 53 4.22 1.05 10.28
C SER A 53 2.77 0.89 9.85
N ASN A 54 1.87 1.77 10.35
CA ASN A 54 0.57 2.00 9.74
C ASN A 54 0.76 2.51 8.31
N HIS A 55 -0.23 2.31 7.45
CA HIS A 55 -0.12 2.69 6.04
C HIS A 55 -1.28 3.60 5.62
N LEU A 56 -1.04 4.90 5.62
CA LEU A 56 -2.03 5.93 5.33
C LEU A 56 -1.91 6.45 3.89
N SER A 57 -0.66 6.57 3.39
CA SER A 57 -0.38 7.22 2.13
C SER A 57 0.71 6.50 1.33
N PHE A 58 0.73 6.73 0.02
CA PHE A 58 1.85 6.32 -0.83
C PHE A 58 3.18 6.93 -0.37
N SER A 59 3.14 8.15 0.14
CA SER A 59 4.33 8.88 0.58
C SER A 59 4.97 8.35 1.88
N ASP A 60 4.30 7.48 2.64
CA ASP A 60 4.86 6.88 3.86
C ASP A 60 6.20 6.19 3.59
N SER A 61 6.30 5.49 2.45
CA SER A 61 7.50 4.77 2.02
C SER A 61 8.67 5.68 1.61
N PHE A 62 8.47 7.00 1.59
CA PHE A 62 9.51 7.99 1.35
C PHE A 62 9.85 8.76 2.62
N PHE A 63 8.84 9.15 3.41
CA PHE A 63 9.05 9.92 4.62
C PHE A 63 9.74 9.12 5.73
N LEU A 64 9.36 7.85 5.92
CA LEU A 64 9.99 7.04 6.96
C LEU A 64 11.48 6.77 6.67
N PRO A 65 11.92 6.35 5.47
CA PRO A 65 13.34 6.24 5.16
C PRO A 65 14.10 7.57 5.24
N LEU A 66 13.43 8.71 5.06
CA LEU A 66 14.05 10.04 5.13
C LEU A 66 14.65 10.31 6.52
N VAL A 67 13.91 9.98 7.57
CA VAL A 67 14.29 10.28 8.96
C VAL A 67 15.18 9.22 9.59
N VAL A 68 15.13 7.98 9.11
CA VAL A 68 15.97 6.90 9.64
C VAL A 68 17.43 7.06 9.16
N PRO A 69 18.45 7.16 10.03
CA PRO A 69 19.84 7.45 9.64
C PRO A 69 20.50 6.33 8.84
N ARG A 70 19.97 5.10 8.91
CA ARG A 70 20.45 3.92 8.21
C ARG A 70 19.65 3.66 6.93
N ARG A 71 20.22 2.82 6.03
CA ARG A 71 19.48 2.36 4.86
C ARG A 71 18.32 1.49 5.30
N MET A 72 17.13 1.81 4.80
CA MET A 72 15.89 1.05 5.02
C MET A 72 15.34 0.57 3.69
N THR A 73 14.87 -0.66 3.67
CA THR A 73 14.32 -1.30 2.48
C THR A 73 12.84 -1.63 2.69
N PHE A 74 12.01 -1.28 1.71
CA PHE A 74 10.60 -1.68 1.63
C PHE A 74 10.36 -2.56 0.41
N VAL A 75 9.25 -3.32 0.43
CA VAL A 75 8.76 -3.99 -0.77
C VAL A 75 7.77 -3.11 -1.52
N ALA A 76 7.90 -3.05 -2.83
CA ALA A 76 6.99 -2.33 -3.71
C ALA A 76 6.48 -3.23 -4.84
N LYS A 77 5.35 -2.86 -5.46
CA LYS A 77 4.74 -3.61 -6.56
C LYS A 77 5.72 -3.76 -7.72
N ALA A 78 5.83 -4.97 -8.28
CA ALA A 78 6.75 -5.27 -9.38
C ALA A 78 6.55 -4.35 -10.60
N ASP A 79 5.33 -3.87 -10.84
CA ASP A 79 4.99 -2.98 -11.95
C ASP A 79 5.83 -1.70 -12.00
N TYR A 80 6.28 -1.20 -10.84
CA TYR A 80 7.18 -0.04 -10.79
C TYR A 80 8.59 -0.33 -11.33
N PHE A 81 8.94 -1.60 -11.51
CA PHE A 81 10.27 -2.05 -11.94
C PHE A 81 10.29 -2.66 -13.34
N THR A 82 9.12 -2.99 -13.90
CA THR A 82 8.97 -3.71 -15.19
C THR A 82 8.53 -2.81 -16.33
N GLY A 83 8.31 -1.53 -16.09
CA GLY A 83 7.94 -0.57 -17.11
C GLY A 83 8.95 -0.50 -18.25
N THR A 84 8.46 -0.42 -19.50
CA THR A 84 9.27 -0.36 -20.72
C THR A 84 9.66 1.07 -21.10
N GLY A 85 10.66 1.20 -21.97
CA GLY A 85 11.15 2.50 -22.46
C GLY A 85 11.91 3.31 -21.40
N ILE A 86 12.26 4.55 -21.74
CA ILE A 86 13.07 5.45 -20.89
C ILE A 86 12.32 5.77 -19.58
N LYS A 87 11.03 6.07 -19.66
CA LYS A 87 10.19 6.37 -18.49
C LYS A 87 10.14 5.20 -17.50
N GLY A 88 9.94 3.96 -17.99
CA GLY A 88 9.95 2.76 -17.15
C GLY A 88 11.30 2.53 -16.49
N ARG A 89 12.42 2.69 -17.22
CA ARG A 89 13.78 2.56 -16.70
C ARG A 89 14.08 3.61 -15.62
N LEU A 90 13.67 4.87 -15.82
CA LEU A 90 13.83 5.94 -14.82
C LEU A 90 12.99 5.65 -13.56
N THR A 91 11.74 5.20 -13.72
CA THR A 91 10.88 4.81 -12.61
C THR A 91 11.53 3.66 -11.81
N ALA A 92 11.99 2.61 -12.48
CA ALA A 92 12.66 1.49 -11.82
C ALA A 92 13.95 1.92 -11.09
N ALA A 93 14.76 2.79 -11.71
CA ALA A 93 15.97 3.33 -11.10
C ALA A 93 15.63 4.18 -9.86
N PHE A 94 14.59 4.99 -9.93
CA PHE A 94 14.09 5.78 -8.80
C PHE A 94 13.67 4.89 -7.63
N PHE A 95 12.78 3.89 -7.85
CA PHE A 95 12.33 3.00 -6.77
C PHE A 95 13.46 2.21 -6.15
N ARG A 96 14.42 1.69 -6.95
CA ARG A 96 15.64 1.07 -6.43
C ARG A 96 16.50 2.06 -5.64
N GLY A 97 16.61 3.29 -6.14
CA GLY A 97 17.36 4.36 -5.51
C GLY A 97 16.80 4.81 -4.16
N VAL A 98 15.49 4.70 -3.95
CA VAL A 98 14.86 5.01 -2.64
C VAL A 98 14.74 3.78 -1.73
N GLY A 99 15.41 2.65 -2.07
CA GLY A 99 15.47 1.47 -1.22
C GLY A 99 14.29 0.52 -1.37
N GLN A 100 13.50 0.64 -2.44
CA GLN A 100 12.39 -0.28 -2.72
C GLN A 100 12.90 -1.51 -3.48
N ILE A 101 12.36 -2.68 -3.15
CA ILE A 101 12.62 -3.92 -3.88
C ILE A 101 11.31 -4.47 -4.48
N PRO A 102 11.38 -5.01 -5.72
CA PRO A 102 10.19 -5.51 -6.38
C PRO A 102 9.64 -6.75 -5.69
N ILE A 103 8.30 -6.82 -5.62
CA ILE A 103 7.60 -8.03 -5.25
C ILE A 103 6.48 -8.28 -6.27
N ASP A 104 6.41 -9.50 -6.75
CA ASP A 104 5.27 -9.95 -7.53
C ASP A 104 4.11 -10.24 -6.57
N ARG A 105 3.00 -9.53 -6.76
CA ARG A 105 1.77 -9.71 -5.98
C ARG A 105 0.74 -10.58 -6.69
N ALA A 106 1.08 -11.13 -7.85
CA ALA A 106 0.22 -12.02 -8.59
C ALA A 106 0.30 -13.46 -8.00
N GLY A 107 -0.81 -13.92 -7.44
CA GLY A 107 -0.97 -15.29 -6.94
C GLY A 107 -0.67 -15.49 -5.45
N GLY A 108 -0.96 -16.69 -4.95
CA GLY A 108 -0.80 -17.09 -3.54
C GLY A 108 0.65 -17.08 -3.02
N SER A 109 1.65 -17.03 -3.90
CA SER A 109 3.07 -16.92 -3.58
C SER A 109 3.55 -15.50 -3.24
N ALA A 110 2.72 -14.48 -3.46
CA ALA A 110 3.09 -13.08 -3.27
C ALA A 110 3.53 -12.74 -1.85
N SER A 111 2.83 -13.27 -0.85
CA SER A 111 3.19 -13.09 0.56
C SER A 111 4.49 -13.80 0.91
N SER A 112 4.71 -14.98 0.36
CA SER A 112 5.94 -15.76 0.52
C SER A 112 7.17 -15.05 -0.08
N GLY A 113 7.02 -14.47 -1.28
CA GLY A 113 8.08 -13.67 -1.91
C GLY A 113 8.45 -12.42 -1.10
N ALA A 114 7.44 -11.74 -0.50
CA ALA A 114 7.68 -10.60 0.39
C ALA A 114 8.48 -10.99 1.62
N LEU A 115 8.07 -12.08 2.27
CA LEU A 115 8.74 -12.62 3.45
C LEU A 115 10.18 -12.98 3.13
N GLN A 116 10.43 -13.73 2.06
CA GLN A 116 11.78 -14.11 1.65
C GLN A 116 12.67 -12.90 1.34
N SER A 117 12.12 -11.89 0.67
CA SER A 117 12.83 -10.65 0.39
C SER A 117 13.18 -9.89 1.67
N GLY A 118 12.23 -9.81 2.62
CA GLY A 118 12.46 -9.22 3.94
C GLY A 118 13.53 -9.96 4.72
N LEU A 119 13.48 -11.30 4.78
CA LEU A 119 14.49 -12.11 5.43
C LEU A 119 15.89 -11.91 4.84
N ASN A 120 16.01 -11.79 3.52
CA ASN A 120 17.28 -11.54 2.86
C ASN A 120 17.87 -10.17 3.24
N VAL A 121 17.04 -9.14 3.43
CA VAL A 121 17.45 -7.82 3.91
C VAL A 121 17.93 -7.91 5.36
N LEU A 122 17.14 -8.52 6.23
CA LEU A 122 17.43 -8.65 7.66
C LEU A 122 18.69 -9.49 7.93
N ARG A 123 18.91 -10.57 7.18
CA ARG A 123 20.13 -11.39 7.27
C ARG A 123 21.42 -10.65 6.91
N ARG A 124 21.32 -9.55 6.14
CA ARG A 124 22.46 -8.64 5.88
C ARG A 124 22.70 -7.62 6.98
N GLY A 125 21.91 -7.67 8.07
CA GLY A 125 21.98 -6.69 9.17
C GLY A 125 21.37 -5.34 8.82
N GLU A 126 20.53 -5.27 7.76
CA GLU A 126 19.87 -4.05 7.30
C GLU A 126 18.47 -3.88 7.94
N LEU A 127 17.89 -2.69 7.74
CA LEU A 127 16.54 -2.38 8.22
C LEU A 127 15.50 -2.71 7.15
N PHE A 128 14.41 -3.33 7.59
CA PHE A 128 13.28 -3.68 6.72
C PHE A 128 11.99 -3.01 7.19
N GLY A 129 11.33 -2.27 6.29
CA GLY A 129 10.04 -1.67 6.55
C GLY A 129 8.90 -2.56 6.05
N ILE A 130 7.87 -2.70 6.88
CA ILE A 130 6.67 -3.46 6.56
C ILE A 130 5.42 -2.69 7.01
N TYR A 131 4.35 -2.83 6.24
CA TYR A 131 3.02 -2.39 6.62
C TYR A 131 2.19 -3.62 6.99
N PRO A 132 1.94 -3.88 8.29
CA PRO A 132 1.24 -5.10 8.71
C PRO A 132 -0.17 -5.23 8.12
N GLU A 133 -0.84 -4.11 7.87
CA GLU A 133 -2.16 -4.08 7.22
C GLU A 133 -2.15 -4.65 5.79
N GLY A 134 -0.99 -4.66 5.13
CA GLY A 134 -0.77 -5.19 3.78
C GLY A 134 -1.28 -4.29 2.65
N THR A 135 -2.04 -3.25 2.95
CA THR A 135 -2.51 -2.22 2.01
C THR A 135 -2.76 -0.91 2.75
N ARG A 136 -2.86 0.21 2.04
CA ARG A 136 -3.21 1.51 2.63
C ARG A 136 -4.59 1.48 3.28
N SER A 137 -4.74 2.18 4.39
CA SER A 137 -6.04 2.40 5.01
C SER A 137 -6.99 3.11 4.02
N PRO A 138 -8.25 2.68 3.90
CA PRO A 138 -9.21 3.35 3.03
C PRO A 138 -9.78 4.66 3.61
N ASP A 139 -9.73 4.83 4.93
CA ASP A 139 -10.45 5.89 5.67
C ASP A 139 -9.67 6.48 6.85
N GLY A 140 -8.39 6.16 6.98
CA GLY A 140 -7.52 6.67 8.05
C GLY A 140 -7.57 5.87 9.35
N ARG A 141 -8.40 4.82 9.48
CA ARG A 141 -8.40 3.91 10.64
C ARG A 141 -7.28 2.88 10.53
N LEU A 142 -6.92 2.24 11.66
CA LEU A 142 -5.94 1.18 11.72
C LEU A 142 -6.65 -0.18 11.61
N TYR A 143 -6.23 -0.99 10.65
CA TYR A 143 -6.87 -2.27 10.34
C TYR A 143 -6.05 -3.46 10.82
N LYS A 144 -6.71 -4.62 10.93
CA LYS A 144 -6.11 -5.89 11.35
C LYS A 144 -4.82 -6.19 10.58
N GLY A 145 -3.74 -6.45 11.30
CA GLY A 145 -2.44 -6.80 10.74
C GLY A 145 -2.38 -8.26 10.25
N LYS A 146 -1.66 -8.49 9.16
CA LYS A 146 -1.29 -9.83 8.68
C LYS A 146 -0.08 -10.35 9.46
N THR A 147 0.00 -11.65 9.67
CA THR A 147 1.02 -12.32 10.51
C THR A 147 2.44 -12.31 9.93
N GLY A 148 2.64 -11.72 8.76
CA GLY A 148 3.96 -11.63 8.12
C GLY A 148 5.02 -10.92 8.96
N VAL A 149 4.64 -9.89 9.73
CA VAL A 149 5.55 -9.17 10.63
C VAL A 149 6.07 -10.08 11.73
N ALA A 150 5.20 -10.90 12.34
CA ALA A 150 5.55 -11.85 13.39
C ALA A 150 6.47 -12.96 12.86
N ARG A 151 6.15 -13.52 11.69
CA ARG A 151 7.00 -14.53 11.05
C ARG A 151 8.40 -13.99 10.76
N LEU A 152 8.52 -12.78 10.20
CA LEU A 152 9.81 -12.14 9.96
C LEU A 152 10.60 -11.93 11.26
N ALA A 153 9.95 -11.48 12.33
CA ALA A 153 10.61 -11.24 13.61
C ALA A 153 11.21 -12.52 14.19
N LEU A 154 10.45 -13.62 14.17
CA LEU A 154 10.90 -14.91 14.69
C LEU A 154 11.98 -15.56 13.81
N GLU A 155 11.81 -15.55 12.48
CA GLU A 155 12.80 -16.15 11.55
C GLU A 155 14.10 -15.35 11.46
N ALA A 156 14.02 -14.00 11.50
CA ALA A 156 15.21 -13.15 11.47
C ALA A 156 15.83 -12.92 12.86
N LYS A 157 15.15 -13.32 13.94
CA LYS A 157 15.58 -13.12 15.34
C LYS A 157 15.97 -11.66 15.61
N CYS A 158 15.11 -10.75 15.23
CA CYS A 158 15.38 -9.32 15.34
C CYS A 158 14.17 -8.56 15.91
N PRO A 159 14.39 -7.40 16.55
CA PRO A 159 13.31 -6.61 17.13
C PRO A 159 12.40 -6.02 16.08
N VAL A 160 11.13 -5.81 16.47
CA VAL A 160 10.15 -5.03 15.72
C VAL A 160 10.04 -3.66 16.35
N ILE A 161 10.14 -2.62 15.53
CA ILE A 161 10.00 -1.22 15.95
C ILE A 161 8.68 -0.70 15.37
N PRO A 162 7.66 -0.47 16.20
CA PRO A 162 6.41 0.10 15.74
C PRO A 162 6.61 1.58 15.37
N VAL A 163 6.04 2.01 14.25
CA VAL A 163 6.16 3.38 13.76
C VAL A 163 4.79 3.90 13.33
N ALA A 164 4.40 5.06 13.83
CA ALA A 164 3.19 5.72 13.38
C ALA A 164 3.50 6.89 12.46
N MET A 165 2.96 6.82 11.24
CA MET A 165 2.87 7.94 10.31
C MET A 165 1.65 8.77 10.68
N ILE A 166 1.81 10.09 10.77
CA ILE A 166 0.77 11.03 11.21
C ILE A 166 0.52 12.05 10.11
N ASP A 167 -0.76 12.23 9.75
CA ASP A 167 -1.26 13.20 8.75
C ASP A 167 -0.76 13.00 7.31
N THR A 168 -0.17 11.85 6.99
CA THR A 168 0.28 11.56 5.61
C THR A 168 -0.89 11.31 4.66
N ASP A 169 -2.02 10.80 5.15
CA ASP A 169 -3.29 10.72 4.43
C ASP A 169 -3.87 12.10 4.10
N LYS A 170 -3.71 13.08 4.99
CA LYS A 170 -4.12 14.47 4.75
C LYS A 170 -3.20 15.17 3.77
N ALA A 171 -1.90 14.86 3.83
CA ALA A 171 -0.91 15.37 2.87
C ALA A 171 -1.13 14.78 1.48
N GLN A 172 -1.29 13.47 1.37
CA GLN A 172 -1.54 12.79 0.10
C GLN A 172 -2.63 11.73 0.27
N PRO A 173 -3.91 12.12 0.15
CA PRO A 173 -5.02 11.18 0.16
C PRO A 173 -4.90 10.13 -0.96
N THR A 174 -5.49 8.96 -0.73
CA THR A 174 -5.55 7.89 -1.75
C THR A 174 -6.15 8.43 -3.06
N GLY A 175 -5.50 8.13 -4.19
CA GLY A 175 -5.87 8.62 -5.53
C GLY A 175 -5.29 9.99 -5.91
N LYS A 176 -4.67 10.73 -4.99
CA LYS A 176 -4.00 11.99 -5.33
C LYS A 176 -2.52 11.74 -5.67
N LYS A 177 -2.10 12.20 -6.86
CA LYS A 177 -0.71 12.06 -7.34
C LYS A 177 0.25 13.08 -6.70
N ILE A 178 -0.23 14.28 -6.41
CA ILE A 178 0.59 15.38 -5.86
C ILE A 178 0.19 15.61 -4.40
N PRO A 179 1.13 15.51 -3.45
CA PRO A 179 0.85 15.79 -2.05
C PRO A 179 0.64 17.29 -1.80
N LYS A 180 -0.26 17.62 -0.89
CA LYS A 180 -0.40 18.96 -0.33
C LYS A 180 0.74 19.24 0.62
N ILE A 181 1.40 20.38 0.48
CA ILE A 181 2.46 20.81 1.39
C ILE A 181 1.86 21.09 2.77
N MET A 182 2.21 20.25 3.74
CA MET A 182 1.82 20.40 5.14
C MET A 182 2.81 19.63 6.02
N ARG A 183 2.82 19.96 7.29
CA ARG A 183 3.67 19.28 8.25
C ARG A 183 3.12 17.89 8.55
N ILE A 184 3.98 16.88 8.51
CA ILE A 184 3.67 15.49 8.85
C ILE A 184 4.43 15.05 10.10
N GLY A 185 3.98 13.96 10.73
CA GLY A 185 4.61 13.41 11.92
C GLY A 185 5.06 11.97 11.76
N ILE A 186 6.10 11.60 12.49
CA ILE A 186 6.59 10.23 12.60
C ILE A 186 6.87 9.95 14.05
N ARG A 187 6.18 8.98 14.65
CA ARG A 187 6.46 8.50 16.00
C ARG A 187 7.07 7.11 15.93
N ILE A 188 8.22 6.93 16.56
CA ILE A 188 8.99 5.69 16.58
C ILE A 188 8.90 5.11 17.98
N GLY A 189 8.22 4.00 18.12
CA GLY A 189 8.02 3.29 19.39
C GLY A 189 9.29 2.56 19.84
N LYS A 190 9.23 2.01 21.05
CA LYS A 190 10.32 1.21 21.60
C LYS A 190 10.48 -0.09 20.83
N PRO A 191 11.71 -0.63 20.66
CA PRO A 191 11.92 -1.95 20.10
C PRO A 191 11.20 -3.02 20.91
N MET A 192 10.45 -3.86 20.23
CA MET A 192 9.73 -5.01 20.79
C MET A 192 10.54 -6.27 20.55
N ASP A 193 10.85 -7.00 21.61
CA ASP A 193 11.58 -8.26 21.54
C ASP A 193 10.63 -9.46 21.68
N PHE A 194 10.72 -10.40 20.76
CA PHE A 194 9.92 -11.61 20.69
C PHE A 194 10.74 -12.89 20.86
N SER A 195 11.96 -12.79 21.39
CA SER A 195 12.86 -13.94 21.62
C SER A 195 12.23 -15.04 22.48
N ARG A 196 11.28 -14.66 23.35
CA ARG A 196 10.50 -15.61 24.16
C ARG A 196 9.67 -16.62 23.36
N TYR A 197 9.43 -16.35 22.07
CA TYR A 197 8.71 -17.23 21.15
C TYR A 197 9.63 -17.87 20.09
N GLU A 198 10.93 -17.86 20.30
CA GLU A 198 11.89 -18.47 19.37
C GLU A 198 11.59 -19.96 19.18
N GLY A 199 11.62 -20.42 17.93
CA GLY A 199 11.22 -21.79 17.57
C GLY A 199 9.73 -22.00 17.27
N MET A 200 8.88 -20.99 17.50
CA MET A 200 7.43 -21.06 17.29
C MET A 200 6.96 -20.34 16.01
N GLN A 201 7.83 -20.18 15.02
CA GLN A 201 7.52 -19.45 13.76
C GLN A 201 6.42 -20.08 12.90
N ASP A 202 6.02 -21.33 13.18
CA ASP A 202 4.93 -22.04 12.50
C ASP A 202 3.65 -22.13 13.33
N ASP A 203 3.67 -21.69 14.59
CA ASP A 203 2.50 -21.66 15.44
C ASP A 203 1.61 -20.43 15.10
N ARG A 204 0.42 -20.71 14.58
CA ARG A 204 -0.53 -19.65 14.16
C ARG A 204 -1.00 -18.78 15.32
N PHE A 205 -1.16 -19.33 16.51
CA PHE A 205 -1.60 -18.56 17.67
C PHE A 205 -0.50 -17.62 18.16
N VAL A 206 0.76 -18.08 18.18
CA VAL A 206 1.92 -17.25 18.51
C VAL A 206 2.08 -16.14 17.49
N LEU A 207 2.03 -16.46 16.19
CA LEU A 207 2.12 -15.45 15.12
C LEU A 207 1.00 -14.41 15.24
N ARG A 208 -0.24 -14.83 15.55
CA ARG A 208 -1.36 -13.92 15.75
C ARG A 208 -1.12 -13.03 16.97
N SER A 209 -0.74 -13.60 18.10
CA SER A 209 -0.47 -12.89 19.36
C SER A 209 0.61 -11.81 19.18
N ILE A 210 1.75 -12.15 18.56
CA ILE A 210 2.82 -11.19 18.26
C ILE A 210 2.29 -10.07 17.36
N THR A 211 1.52 -10.42 16.32
CA THR A 211 0.98 -9.42 15.40
C THR A 211 0.01 -8.48 16.13
N ASP A 212 -0.85 -9.00 17.00
CA ASP A 212 -1.79 -8.18 17.75
C ASP A 212 -1.08 -7.25 18.74
N GLU A 213 0.01 -7.71 19.36
CA GLU A 213 0.86 -6.88 20.22
C GLU A 213 1.50 -5.72 19.41
N VAL A 214 2.00 -6.00 18.21
CA VAL A 214 2.53 -4.95 17.30
C VAL A 214 1.43 -3.97 16.87
N MET A 215 0.24 -4.47 16.53
CA MET A 215 -0.88 -3.61 16.12
C MET A 215 -1.39 -2.76 17.28
N TYR A 216 -1.37 -3.28 18.51
CA TYR A 216 -1.73 -2.54 19.71
C TYR A 216 -0.76 -1.36 19.93
N GLU A 217 0.55 -1.59 19.84
CA GLU A 217 1.55 -0.51 19.93
C GLU A 217 1.37 0.52 18.81
N LEU A 218 1.07 0.09 17.58
CA LEU A 218 0.76 1.01 16.48
C LEU A 218 -0.48 1.85 16.76
N MET A 219 -1.53 1.26 17.34
CA MET A 219 -2.73 1.98 17.75
C MET A 219 -2.42 3.06 18.80
N LEU A 220 -1.64 2.73 19.83
CA LEU A 220 -1.23 3.68 20.86
C LEU A 220 -0.39 4.84 20.30
N LEU A 221 0.56 4.54 19.41
CA LEU A 221 1.43 5.54 18.80
C LEU A 221 0.68 6.45 17.83
N SER A 222 -0.21 5.89 17.01
CA SER A 222 -0.91 6.64 15.97
C SER A 222 -2.12 7.39 16.51
N GLY A 223 -2.76 6.86 17.56
CA GLY A 223 -4.05 7.34 18.04
C GLY A 223 -5.22 7.01 17.10
N GLN A 224 -5.02 6.10 16.15
CA GLN A 224 -6.06 5.66 15.22
C GLN A 224 -7.06 4.73 15.92
N GLU A 225 -8.33 4.80 15.47
CA GLU A 225 -9.33 3.78 15.82
C GLU A 225 -8.93 2.45 15.19
N TYR A 226 -8.86 1.39 16.00
CA TYR A 226 -8.57 0.04 15.52
C TYR A 226 -9.83 -0.68 15.06
N VAL A 227 -9.72 -1.35 13.91
CA VAL A 227 -10.82 -2.13 13.30
C VAL A 227 -10.35 -3.56 13.07
N ASP A 228 -10.97 -4.53 13.78
CA ASP A 228 -10.60 -5.96 13.71
C ASP A 228 -11.11 -6.66 12.44
N VAL A 229 -10.86 -6.04 11.28
CA VAL A 229 -11.04 -6.64 9.95
C VAL A 229 -9.87 -6.26 9.05
N TYR A 230 -9.61 -7.03 8.01
CA TYR A 230 -8.54 -6.68 7.07
C TYR A 230 -8.95 -5.51 6.17
N ALA A 231 -8.04 -4.56 5.96
CA ALA A 231 -8.26 -3.40 5.10
C ALA A 231 -8.62 -3.79 3.66
N SER A 232 -8.08 -4.89 3.13
CA SER A 232 -8.44 -5.45 1.81
C SER A 232 -9.94 -5.77 1.72
N THR A 233 -10.48 -6.45 2.73
CA THR A 233 -11.92 -6.80 2.77
C THR A 233 -12.82 -5.57 2.75
N VAL A 234 -12.41 -4.49 3.45
CA VAL A 234 -13.17 -3.23 3.45
C VAL A 234 -13.10 -2.55 2.09
N LYS A 235 -11.93 -2.53 1.45
CA LYS A 235 -11.77 -1.99 0.10
C LYS A 235 -12.62 -2.74 -0.92
N ASP A 236 -12.65 -4.07 -0.85
CA ASP A 236 -13.46 -4.89 -1.75
C ASP A 236 -14.96 -4.58 -1.59
N ARG A 237 -15.43 -4.40 -0.33
CA ARG A 237 -16.81 -3.98 -0.05
C ARG A 237 -17.12 -2.59 -0.61
N ILE A 238 -16.21 -1.63 -0.46
CA ILE A 238 -16.36 -0.28 -1.00
C ILE A 238 -16.42 -0.33 -2.54
N ALA A 239 -15.53 -1.08 -3.17
CA ALA A 239 -15.50 -1.25 -4.62
C ALA A 239 -16.77 -1.94 -5.16
N ALA A 240 -17.26 -2.97 -4.49
CA ALA A 240 -18.52 -3.66 -4.85
C ALA A 240 -19.70 -2.70 -4.77
N LYS A 241 -19.82 -1.95 -3.68
CA LYS A 241 -20.89 -0.95 -3.50
C LYS A 241 -20.81 0.18 -4.54
N ALA A 242 -19.61 0.64 -4.89
CA ALA A 242 -19.44 1.64 -5.94
C ALA A 242 -19.88 1.13 -7.32
N LYS A 243 -19.60 -0.15 -7.65
CA LYS A 243 -20.07 -0.78 -8.87
C LYS A 243 -21.60 -0.91 -8.92
N GLU A 244 -22.22 -1.28 -7.80
CA GLU A 244 -23.67 -1.37 -7.67
C GLU A 244 -24.35 0.00 -7.91
N ILE A 245 -23.85 1.06 -7.25
CA ILE A 245 -24.36 2.43 -7.43
C ILE A 245 -24.13 2.91 -8.87
N GLY A 246 -22.94 2.69 -9.43
CA GLY A 246 -22.62 3.04 -10.82
C GLY A 246 -23.48 2.30 -11.83
N GLY A 247 -23.72 1.00 -11.63
CA GLY A 247 -24.63 0.19 -12.44
C GLY A 247 -26.07 0.66 -12.38
N ALA A 248 -26.56 1.01 -11.18
CA ALA A 248 -27.90 1.55 -10.99
C ALA A 248 -28.06 2.92 -11.68
N ALA A 249 -27.06 3.79 -11.59
CA ALA A 249 -27.06 5.10 -12.26
C ALA A 249 -27.12 4.97 -13.80
N VAL A 250 -26.35 4.02 -14.36
CA VAL A 250 -26.39 3.73 -15.81
C VAL A 250 -27.76 3.16 -16.23
N ALA A 251 -28.32 2.25 -15.41
CA ALA A 251 -29.64 1.68 -15.69
C ALA A 251 -30.77 2.76 -15.66
N VAL A 252 -30.72 3.68 -14.69
CA VAL A 252 -31.66 4.82 -14.62
C VAL A 252 -31.45 5.77 -15.81
N GLY A 253 -30.20 6.06 -16.17
CA GLY A 253 -29.86 6.90 -17.33
C GLY A 253 -30.34 6.29 -18.65
N SER A 254 -30.16 4.99 -18.86
CA SER A 254 -30.62 4.27 -20.06
C SER A 254 -32.15 4.17 -20.13
N GLY A 255 -32.83 3.95 -18.98
CA GLY A 255 -34.27 3.95 -18.89
C GLY A 255 -34.87 5.32 -19.20
N ALA A 256 -34.27 6.41 -18.72
CA ALA A 256 -34.69 7.76 -19.03
C ALA A 256 -34.47 8.12 -20.52
N ALA A 257 -33.35 7.71 -21.11
CA ALA A 257 -33.08 7.90 -22.54
C ALA A 257 -34.06 7.12 -23.42
N GLN A 258 -34.42 5.89 -23.06
CA GLN A 258 -35.45 5.10 -23.78
C GLN A 258 -36.82 5.72 -23.63
N ALA A 259 -37.21 6.24 -22.46
CA ALA A 259 -38.49 6.92 -22.25
C ALA A 259 -38.62 8.19 -23.09
N ILE A 260 -37.51 8.96 -23.21
CA ILE A 260 -37.43 10.18 -24.06
C ILE A 260 -37.50 9.76 -25.55
N GLY A 261 -36.75 8.74 -25.96
CA GLY A 261 -36.77 8.22 -27.34
C GLY A 261 -38.17 7.73 -27.78
N ASN A 262 -38.88 7.02 -26.92
CA ASN A 262 -40.25 6.55 -27.17
C ASN A 262 -41.26 7.72 -27.20
N LYS A 263 -41.01 8.81 -26.44
CA LYS A 263 -41.90 9.99 -26.46
C LYS A 263 -41.67 10.87 -27.69
N VAL A 264 -40.43 10.93 -28.19
CA VAL A 264 -40.08 11.59 -29.45
C VAL A 264 -40.61 10.84 -30.64
N SER A 265 -40.51 9.48 -30.67
CA SER A 265 -41.00 8.65 -31.75
C SER A 265 -42.53 8.66 -31.87
N ARG A 266 -43.27 8.88 -30.76
CA ARG A 266 -44.74 9.05 -30.81
C ARG A 266 -45.18 10.43 -31.30
N ARG A 267 -44.33 11.47 -31.19
CA ARG A 267 -44.63 12.81 -31.72
C ARG A 267 -44.27 12.99 -33.19
N SER A 268 -43.33 12.23 -33.74
CA SER A 268 -42.92 12.29 -35.14
C SER A 268 -43.82 11.49 -36.09
N GLY A 269 -44.88 10.83 -35.58
CA GLY A 269 -45.88 10.15 -36.38
C GLY A 269 -47.07 11.03 -36.83
N GLU A 270 -47.15 12.27 -36.36
CA GLU A 270 -48.32 13.15 -36.64
C GLU A 270 -48.02 14.37 -37.54
N ASP A 271 -46.79 14.59 -38.00
CA ASP A 271 -46.50 15.70 -38.93
C ASP A 271 -45.53 15.28 -40.04
N ALA A 272 -46.06 14.72 -41.10
CA ALA A 272 -45.37 14.52 -42.35
C ALA A 272 -45.69 15.66 -43.31
N GLY A 273 -44.83 16.66 -43.44
CA GLY A 273 -44.92 17.65 -44.49
C GLY A 273 -44.16 18.94 -44.23
N ALA A 274 -42.93 19.03 -44.68
CA ALA A 274 -42.34 20.14 -45.44
C ALA A 274 -40.79 20.07 -45.38
N LYS A 275 -40.19 20.20 -46.54
CA LYS A 275 -38.76 20.26 -46.85
C LYS A 275 -38.13 21.54 -46.26
N ASP A 276 -36.88 21.52 -45.81
CA ASP A 276 -35.80 22.27 -46.44
C ASP A 276 -34.41 21.94 -45.88
N GLU A 277 -33.43 22.10 -46.76
CA GLU A 277 -32.01 21.85 -46.56
C GLU A 277 -31.37 22.87 -45.65
N THR A 278 -30.41 22.47 -44.84
CA THR A 278 -29.06 23.05 -44.68
C THR A 278 -28.33 22.44 -43.47
N SER A 279 -27.18 21.83 -43.74
CA SER A 279 -26.19 21.46 -42.71
C SER A 279 -25.50 22.72 -42.16
N PRO A 280 -25.05 22.70 -40.95
CA PRO A 280 -23.62 22.93 -40.71
C PRO A 280 -22.96 21.94 -39.76
N GLU A 281 -21.70 21.77 -40.00
CA GLU A 281 -20.70 21.03 -39.26
C GLU A 281 -20.73 21.33 -37.76
N ALA A 282 -20.67 20.28 -36.91
CA ALA A 282 -20.41 20.41 -35.51
C ALA A 282 -19.11 19.69 -35.16
N SER A 283 -18.16 20.50 -34.69
CA SER A 283 -16.86 20.12 -34.17
C SER A 283 -16.95 19.15 -32.97
N GLU A 284 -16.23 18.05 -33.10
CA GLU A 284 -15.95 17.12 -32.00
C GLU A 284 -15.06 17.77 -30.94
N GLY A 285 -15.58 17.94 -29.76
CA GLY A 285 -14.86 18.22 -28.52
C GLY A 285 -15.11 17.10 -27.53
N GLY A 286 -14.50 15.94 -27.76
CA GLY A 286 -14.57 14.82 -26.86
C GLY A 286 -13.69 15.06 -25.63
N LEU A 287 -14.31 15.29 -24.48
CA LEU A 287 -13.66 15.27 -23.18
C LEU A 287 -13.50 13.82 -22.77
N ALA A 288 -12.36 13.21 -23.11
CA ALA A 288 -11.95 11.91 -22.61
C ALA A 288 -11.62 12.02 -21.12
N ILE A 289 -12.52 11.55 -20.28
CA ILE A 289 -12.23 11.28 -18.87
C ILE A 289 -11.53 9.93 -18.83
N ASP A 290 -10.20 9.95 -18.78
CA ASP A 290 -9.39 8.77 -18.48
C ASP A 290 -9.66 8.34 -17.04
N LEU A 291 -10.58 7.39 -16.88
CA LEU A 291 -10.74 6.59 -15.68
C LEU A 291 -9.61 5.54 -15.66
N GLU A 292 -8.40 5.96 -15.29
CA GLU A 292 -7.38 5.02 -14.82
C GLU A 292 -7.90 4.40 -13.51
N THR A 293 -8.51 3.23 -13.63
CA THR A 293 -8.83 2.35 -12.52
C THR A 293 -7.53 2.00 -11.79
N ASP A 294 -7.41 2.44 -10.55
CA ASP A 294 -6.35 2.01 -9.62
C ASP A 294 -6.31 0.48 -9.59
N ALA A 295 -5.27 -0.09 -10.20
CA ALA A 295 -5.02 -1.53 -10.27
C ALA A 295 -4.60 -2.15 -8.91
N ASP A 296 -4.92 -1.50 -7.79
CA ASP A 296 -4.74 -2.05 -6.44
C ASP A 296 -5.86 -3.05 -6.05
N THR A 297 -6.84 -3.30 -6.93
CA THR A 297 -8.05 -4.05 -6.56
C THR A 297 -8.01 -5.55 -6.90
N VAL A 298 -6.92 -6.08 -7.46
CA VAL A 298 -6.83 -7.52 -7.78
C VAL A 298 -5.64 -8.13 -7.06
N ALA A 299 -5.82 -8.54 -5.82
CA ALA A 299 -4.99 -9.61 -5.23
C ALA A 299 -5.65 -10.20 -3.98
N GLY A 300 -6.13 -11.39 -4.10
CA GLY A 300 -6.03 -12.39 -3.06
C GLY A 300 -7.24 -12.71 -2.24
N THR A 301 -8.21 -13.36 -2.84
CA THR A 301 -8.99 -14.37 -2.12
C THR A 301 -8.07 -15.56 -1.79
N VAL A 302 -7.39 -15.49 -0.65
CA VAL A 302 -6.91 -16.71 0.02
C VAL A 302 -8.09 -17.21 0.83
N HIS A 303 -8.69 -18.30 0.43
CA HIS A 303 -9.59 -19.08 1.26
C HIS A 303 -8.80 -19.56 2.48
N ASP A 304 -9.03 -18.92 3.63
CA ASP A 304 -8.82 -19.56 4.91
C ASP A 304 -10.00 -20.53 5.10
N ALA A 305 -9.73 -21.80 4.80
CA ALA A 305 -10.63 -22.89 5.15
C ALA A 305 -10.51 -23.14 6.66
N ASP A 306 -11.12 -22.30 7.46
CA ASP A 306 -11.42 -22.58 8.86
C ASP A 306 -12.76 -23.32 8.88
N GLY A 307 -12.68 -24.65 8.80
CA GLY A 307 -13.79 -25.53 9.12
C GLY A 307 -14.13 -25.43 10.60
N ASP A 308 -15.28 -24.84 10.87
CA ASP A 308 -15.94 -24.83 12.16
C ASP A 308 -16.37 -26.27 12.49
N ALA A 309 -15.51 -27.00 13.21
CA ALA A 309 -15.86 -28.29 13.79
C ALA A 309 -16.46 -28.04 15.19
N ALA A 310 -17.77 -27.94 15.21
CA ALA A 310 -18.56 -27.98 16.44
C ALA A 310 -18.20 -29.20 17.26
N HIS A 311 -17.57 -29.00 18.40
CA HIS A 311 -17.30 -30.02 19.40
C HIS A 311 -18.50 -30.09 20.34
N THR A 312 -19.37 -31.08 20.15
CA THR A 312 -20.39 -31.46 21.11
C THR A 312 -19.74 -32.26 22.23
N PRO A 313 -19.97 -31.93 23.53
CA PRO A 313 -19.50 -32.75 24.63
C PRO A 313 -20.38 -33.97 24.82
N SER A 314 -19.82 -35.16 24.66
CA SER A 314 -20.41 -36.43 25.07
C SER A 314 -20.35 -36.56 26.59
N GLN A 315 -21.52 -36.69 27.22
CA GLN A 315 -21.68 -37.19 28.59
C GLN A 315 -21.48 -38.70 28.59
N SER A 316 -20.58 -39.17 29.43
CA SER A 316 -20.68 -40.41 30.23
C SER A 316 -19.49 -40.46 31.19
#